data_7de77bf5ac787b1d9e974e657f5009b1
#
_entry.id   7de77bf5ac787b1d9e974e657f5009b1
#
_cell.length_a   1.000
_cell.length_b   1.000
_cell.length_c   1.000
_cell.angle_alpha   90.00
_cell.angle_beta   90.00
_cell.angle_gamma   90.00
#
_symmetry.space_group_name_H-M   'P 1'
#
loop_
_entity.id
_entity.type
_entity.pdbx_description
1 polymer ?
#
loop_
_entity_poly.entity_id
_entity_poly.type
_entity_poly.pdbx_seq_one_letter_code
_entity_poly.pdbx_strand_id
1 'polypeptide(L)'
;LTDLHQTAAAQRGLVALVRQFDRDYSAAKRSRRVLDFGDLEHKTLDLLLGKSRSQPTAAAREIGRRYREIMVDEYQDSNGVQDAIFDALTREKQNCFMVGDVKQSIYQFRLADPGIFLEKYEKYVPAQQAEPGQGRKILLSHNFRSGAEVIDAVNDVFHTCMRPKVGGLTYGEAEELREGIPHTPLKAPVELHVIETRDDQYPEEAAFVAERIVRMLREG
;
A
#
# COMPACT_ATOMS: atom_id res chain seq x y z
N LEU A 1 24.21 -15.00 22.51
CA LEU A 1 25.46 -15.13 21.73
C LEU A 1 25.65 -16.55 21.18
N THR A 2 25.23 -17.60 21.94
CA THR A 2 25.40 -19.02 21.59
C THR A 2 24.62 -19.37 20.29
N ASP A 3 23.41 -18.86 20.12
CA ASP A 3 22.54 -19.14 18.94
C ASP A 3 23.11 -18.55 17.66
N LEU A 4 23.73 -17.36 17.70
CA LEU A 4 24.39 -16.73 16.57
C LEU A 4 25.57 -17.55 16.04
N HIS A 5 26.34 -18.20 16.94
CA HIS A 5 27.43 -19.05 16.52
C HIS A 5 26.96 -20.38 15.91
N GLN A 6 25.87 -20.96 16.43
CA GLN A 6 25.31 -22.20 15.89
C GLN A 6 24.69 -22.02 14.52
N THR A 7 24.07 -20.85 14.26
CA THR A 7 23.39 -20.54 12.95
C THR A 7 24.31 -19.91 11.91
N ALA A 8 25.53 -19.46 12.31
CA ALA A 8 26.43 -18.72 11.42
C ALA A 8 26.84 -19.47 10.14
N ALA A 9 27.00 -20.79 10.21
CA ALA A 9 27.35 -21.60 9.04
C ALA A 9 26.16 -21.66 8.04
N ALA A 10 24.93 -21.89 8.54
CA ALA A 10 23.70 -21.90 7.74
C ALA A 10 23.44 -20.53 7.12
N GLN A 11 23.61 -19.45 7.88
CA GLN A 11 23.45 -18.08 7.39
C GLN A 11 24.45 -17.76 6.26
N ARG A 12 25.74 -18.14 6.42
CA ARG A 12 26.73 -17.97 5.34
C ARG A 12 26.37 -18.78 4.10
N GLY A 13 25.89 -20.02 4.27
CA GLY A 13 25.41 -20.85 3.18
C GLY A 13 24.24 -20.20 2.43
N LEU A 14 23.25 -19.70 3.16
CA LEU A 14 22.10 -18.99 2.57
C LEU A 14 22.52 -17.74 1.82
N VAL A 15 23.39 -16.91 2.38
CA VAL A 15 23.92 -15.70 1.71
C VAL A 15 24.69 -16.08 0.43
N ALA A 16 25.50 -17.15 0.47
CA ALA A 16 26.21 -17.62 -0.70
C ALA A 16 25.26 -18.10 -1.79
N LEU A 17 24.22 -18.84 -1.43
CA LEU A 17 23.16 -19.29 -2.34
C LEU A 17 22.41 -18.12 -2.98
N VAL A 18 21.98 -17.15 -2.21
CA VAL A 18 21.30 -15.95 -2.70
C VAL A 18 22.19 -15.18 -3.68
N ARG A 19 23.46 -14.99 -3.35
CA ARG A 19 24.42 -14.33 -4.26
C ARG A 19 24.66 -15.11 -5.56
N GLN A 20 24.66 -16.44 -5.49
CA GLN A 20 24.80 -17.27 -6.69
C GLN A 20 23.56 -17.16 -7.55
N PHE A 21 22.36 -17.28 -6.94
CA PHE A 21 21.09 -17.07 -7.63
C PHE A 21 21.04 -15.71 -8.34
N ASP A 22 21.38 -14.63 -7.64
CA ASP A 22 21.38 -13.28 -8.23
C ASP A 22 22.27 -13.17 -9.47
N ARG A 23 23.48 -13.74 -9.41
CA ARG A 23 24.38 -13.78 -10.57
C ARG A 23 23.78 -14.54 -11.75
N ASP A 24 23.26 -15.74 -11.50
CA ASP A 24 22.74 -16.63 -12.53
C ASP A 24 21.45 -16.06 -13.13
N TYR A 25 20.55 -15.53 -12.30
CA TYR A 25 19.33 -14.87 -12.72
C TYR A 25 19.61 -13.62 -13.56
N SER A 26 20.53 -12.78 -13.12
CA SER A 26 20.96 -11.60 -13.86
C SER A 26 21.63 -11.97 -15.21
N ALA A 27 22.41 -13.05 -15.25
CA ALA A 27 22.99 -13.56 -16.50
C ALA A 27 21.91 -14.09 -17.46
N ALA A 28 20.92 -14.83 -16.95
CA ALA A 28 19.81 -15.34 -17.73
C ALA A 28 18.95 -14.22 -18.32
N LYS A 29 18.65 -13.17 -17.54
CA LYS A 29 17.93 -11.97 -18.04
C LYS A 29 18.72 -11.29 -19.17
N ARG A 30 20.01 -11.08 -18.98
CA ARG A 30 20.88 -10.46 -20.02
C ARG A 30 20.92 -11.28 -21.31
N SER A 31 21.05 -12.61 -21.22
CA SER A 31 21.08 -13.49 -22.39
C SER A 31 19.78 -13.44 -23.18
N ARG A 32 18.65 -13.29 -22.49
CA ARG A 32 17.30 -13.19 -23.08
C ARG A 32 16.91 -11.75 -23.46
N ARG A 33 17.72 -10.76 -23.10
CA ARG A 33 17.45 -9.32 -23.30
C ARG A 33 16.11 -8.89 -22.68
N VAL A 34 15.78 -9.38 -21.49
CA VAL A 34 14.58 -9.03 -20.75
C VAL A 34 14.92 -8.33 -19.44
N LEU A 35 13.97 -7.56 -18.93
CA LEU A 35 13.98 -6.92 -17.62
C LEU A 35 12.76 -7.37 -16.84
N ASP A 36 12.88 -7.54 -15.55
CA ASP A 36 11.72 -7.65 -14.65
C ASP A 36 11.31 -6.27 -14.08
N PHE A 37 10.23 -6.23 -13.33
CA PHE A 37 9.73 -4.97 -12.74
C PHE A 37 10.74 -4.35 -11.77
N GLY A 38 11.44 -5.16 -10.97
CA GLY A 38 12.49 -4.68 -10.08
C GLY A 38 13.66 -4.05 -10.84
N ASP A 39 14.04 -4.61 -12.00
CA ASP A 39 15.06 -3.98 -12.85
C ASP A 39 14.60 -2.61 -13.37
N LEU A 40 13.32 -2.47 -13.75
CA LEU A 40 12.80 -1.20 -14.24
C LEU A 40 12.85 -0.14 -13.15
N GLU A 41 12.40 -0.47 -11.95
CA GLU A 41 12.44 0.44 -10.79
C GLU A 41 13.88 0.84 -10.44
N HIS A 42 14.78 -0.13 -10.25
CA HIS A 42 16.17 0.16 -9.86
C HIS A 42 16.94 0.90 -10.93
N LYS A 43 16.77 0.58 -12.22
CA LYS A 43 17.40 1.31 -13.32
C LYS A 43 16.88 2.73 -13.45
N THR A 44 15.57 2.92 -13.20
CA THR A 44 14.97 4.26 -13.15
C THR A 44 15.59 5.07 -12.00
N LEU A 45 15.72 4.46 -10.84
CA LEU A 45 16.34 5.11 -9.68
C LEU A 45 17.80 5.47 -9.93
N ASP A 46 18.58 4.57 -10.58
CA ASP A 46 19.96 4.84 -10.96
C ASP A 46 20.08 5.99 -11.99
N LEU A 47 19.13 6.09 -12.94
CA LEU A 47 19.05 7.21 -13.88
C LEU A 47 18.72 8.53 -13.18
N LEU A 48 17.77 8.53 -12.25
CA LEU A 48 17.25 9.74 -11.63
C LEU A 48 18.12 10.24 -10.47
N LEU A 49 18.73 9.35 -9.69
CA LEU A 49 19.55 9.70 -8.52
C LEU A 49 21.03 9.39 -8.68
N GLY A 50 21.42 8.68 -9.75
CA GLY A 50 22.79 8.20 -9.93
C GLY A 50 23.21 7.17 -8.87
N LYS A 51 24.48 6.79 -8.87
CA LYS A 51 24.99 5.77 -7.95
C LYS A 51 25.06 6.22 -6.50
N SER A 52 25.24 7.50 -6.25
CA SER A 52 25.30 8.06 -4.87
C SER A 52 23.94 8.18 -4.22
N ARG A 53 22.87 8.21 -5.00
CA ARG A 53 21.46 8.37 -4.60
C ARG A 53 21.19 9.54 -3.65
N SER A 54 22.07 10.53 -3.66
CA SER A 54 21.99 11.66 -2.73
C SER A 54 21.27 12.88 -3.29
N GLN A 55 21.27 13.05 -4.61
CA GLN A 55 20.67 14.23 -5.27
C GLN A 55 20.14 13.87 -6.66
N PRO A 56 19.04 14.49 -7.10
CA PRO A 56 18.53 14.33 -8.45
C PRO A 56 19.56 14.69 -9.52
N THR A 57 19.69 13.81 -10.52
CA THR A 57 20.57 14.02 -11.66
C THR A 57 20.06 15.13 -12.59
N ALA A 58 20.88 15.51 -13.58
CA ALA A 58 20.42 16.43 -14.64
C ALA A 58 19.22 15.84 -15.42
N ALA A 59 19.23 14.51 -15.66
CA ALA A 59 18.13 13.81 -16.30
C ALA A 59 16.83 13.88 -15.46
N ALA A 60 16.91 13.68 -14.13
CA ALA A 60 15.76 13.81 -13.25
C ALA A 60 15.16 15.23 -13.30
N ARG A 61 16.02 16.25 -13.25
CA ARG A 61 15.58 17.64 -13.32
C ARG A 61 14.95 17.96 -14.68
N GLU A 62 15.51 17.46 -15.78
CA GLU A 62 14.94 17.66 -17.12
C GLU A 62 13.58 17.00 -17.25
N ILE A 63 13.45 15.72 -16.82
CA ILE A 63 12.19 14.98 -16.85
C ILE A 63 11.16 15.66 -15.95
N GLY A 64 11.53 16.02 -14.71
CA GLY A 64 10.63 16.66 -13.75
C GLY A 64 10.08 18.00 -14.23
N ARG A 65 10.86 18.76 -15.05
CA ARG A 65 10.38 20.03 -15.65
C ARG A 65 9.27 19.85 -16.70
N ARG A 66 9.11 18.64 -17.25
CA ARG A 66 8.05 18.33 -18.22
C ARG A 66 6.68 18.20 -17.55
N TYR A 67 6.65 17.92 -16.24
CA TYR A 67 5.42 17.74 -15.48
C TYR A 67 5.14 18.97 -14.63
N ARG A 68 3.95 19.53 -14.77
CA ARG A 68 3.47 20.60 -13.89
C ARG A 68 3.16 20.06 -12.51
N GLU A 69 2.52 18.91 -12.47
CA GLU A 69 2.11 18.19 -11.26
C GLU A 69 2.35 16.69 -11.46
N ILE A 70 2.69 16.00 -10.38
CA ILE A 70 2.84 14.55 -10.30
C ILE A 70 1.75 14.06 -9.35
N MET A 71 0.87 13.20 -9.85
CA MET A 71 -0.22 12.65 -9.07
C MET A 71 -0.01 11.15 -8.91
N VAL A 72 -0.03 10.67 -7.67
CA VAL A 72 0.14 9.26 -7.34
C VAL A 72 -1.11 8.80 -6.59
N ASP A 73 -1.77 7.80 -7.13
CA ASP A 73 -2.91 7.13 -6.52
C ASP A 73 -2.47 5.86 -5.79
N GLU A 74 -3.31 5.38 -4.88
CA GLU A 74 -3.04 4.18 -4.05
C GLU A 74 -1.66 4.22 -3.37
N TYR A 75 -1.30 5.38 -2.85
CA TYR A 75 0.06 5.62 -2.34
C TYR A 75 0.47 4.69 -1.20
N GLN A 76 -0.49 4.15 -0.43
CA GLN A 76 -0.25 3.16 0.62
C GLN A 76 0.37 1.85 0.10
N ASP A 77 0.27 1.59 -1.21
CA ASP A 77 0.83 0.41 -1.86
C ASP A 77 2.22 0.66 -2.48
N SER A 78 2.77 1.86 -2.28
CA SER A 78 4.10 2.21 -2.76
C SER A 78 5.19 1.59 -1.90
N ASN A 79 6.35 1.34 -2.51
CA ASN A 79 7.57 0.92 -1.82
C ASN A 79 8.62 2.04 -1.79
N GLY A 80 9.69 1.85 -1.02
CA GLY A 80 10.75 2.86 -0.87
C GLY A 80 11.48 3.23 -2.18
N VAL A 81 11.53 2.32 -3.15
CA VAL A 81 12.13 2.61 -4.47
C VAL A 81 11.22 3.55 -5.27
N GLN A 82 9.93 3.27 -5.27
CA GLN A 82 8.93 4.09 -5.94
C GLN A 82 8.84 5.49 -5.31
N ASP A 83 8.82 5.58 -3.98
CA ASP A 83 8.84 6.85 -3.26
C ASP A 83 10.07 7.70 -3.63
N ALA A 84 11.25 7.08 -3.68
CA ALA A 84 12.48 7.77 -4.08
C ALA A 84 12.45 8.23 -5.55
N ILE A 85 11.78 7.49 -6.46
CA ILE A 85 11.56 7.90 -7.85
C ILE A 85 10.65 9.12 -7.90
N PHE A 86 9.53 9.12 -7.17
CA PHE A 86 8.62 10.26 -7.13
C PHE A 86 9.32 11.50 -6.57
N ASP A 87 10.03 11.35 -5.45
CA ASP A 87 10.80 12.44 -4.84
C ASP A 87 11.87 13.02 -5.80
N ALA A 88 12.55 12.17 -6.58
CA ALA A 88 13.57 12.61 -7.53
C ALA A 88 13.01 13.43 -8.70
N LEU A 89 11.75 13.24 -9.03
CA LEU A 89 11.06 13.94 -10.13
C LEU A 89 10.34 15.20 -9.66
N THR A 90 10.09 15.34 -8.35
CA THR A 90 9.38 16.52 -7.81
C THR A 90 10.28 17.76 -7.83
N ARG A 91 9.65 18.93 -7.98
CA ARG A 91 10.32 20.22 -7.89
C ARG A 91 10.19 20.77 -6.48
N GLU A 92 11.29 20.74 -5.73
CA GLU A 92 11.33 21.26 -4.35
C GLU A 92 10.22 20.67 -3.44
N LYS A 93 9.74 19.46 -3.76
CA LYS A 93 8.64 18.76 -3.06
C LYS A 93 7.29 19.50 -3.07
N GLN A 94 7.07 20.37 -4.05
CA GLN A 94 5.87 21.23 -4.08
C GLN A 94 4.83 20.84 -5.14
N ASN A 95 5.17 19.92 -6.05
CA ASN A 95 4.30 19.54 -7.15
C ASN A 95 3.95 18.06 -7.16
N CYS A 96 3.97 17.40 -6.01
CA CYS A 96 3.53 16.02 -5.86
C CYS A 96 2.23 15.96 -5.04
N PHE A 97 1.21 15.34 -5.61
CA PHE A 97 -0.06 15.07 -4.98
C PHE A 97 -0.23 13.56 -4.82
N MET A 98 -0.43 13.11 -3.61
CA MET A 98 -0.55 11.70 -3.26
C MET A 98 -1.93 11.43 -2.68
N VAL A 99 -2.59 10.40 -3.16
CA VAL A 99 -3.86 9.91 -2.63
C VAL A 99 -3.68 8.48 -2.17
N GLY A 100 -4.29 8.13 -1.05
CA GLY A 100 -4.24 6.76 -0.54
C GLY A 100 -5.05 6.62 0.74
N ASP A 101 -5.20 5.40 1.16
CA ASP A 101 -5.85 5.02 2.40
C ASP A 101 -5.06 3.90 3.08
N VAL A 102 -4.38 4.20 4.17
CA VAL A 102 -3.58 3.22 4.92
C VAL A 102 -4.40 2.01 5.35
N LYS A 103 -5.70 2.18 5.60
CA LYS A 103 -6.62 1.09 5.97
C LYS A 103 -6.80 0.05 4.86
N GLN A 104 -6.48 0.43 3.61
CA GLN A 104 -6.59 -0.42 2.42
C GLN A 104 -5.24 -1.04 2.00
N SER A 105 -4.19 -0.87 2.81
CA SER A 105 -2.87 -1.45 2.52
C SER A 105 -2.89 -2.96 2.70
N ILE A 106 -3.03 -3.69 1.60
CA ILE A 106 -3.07 -5.16 1.58
C ILE A 106 -1.90 -5.78 0.79
N TYR A 107 -0.97 -4.97 0.25
CA TYR A 107 0.11 -5.43 -0.62
C TYR A 107 1.49 -5.48 0.05
N GLN A 108 1.56 -5.55 1.39
CA GLN A 108 2.84 -5.69 2.11
C GLN A 108 3.63 -6.94 1.66
N PHE A 109 2.95 -8.03 1.31
CA PHE A 109 3.57 -9.23 0.75
C PHE A 109 4.22 -9.01 -0.64
N ARG A 110 3.93 -7.87 -1.29
CA ARG A 110 4.56 -7.39 -2.53
C ARG A 110 5.53 -6.23 -2.28
N LEU A 111 6.04 -6.11 -1.06
CA LEU A 111 7.00 -5.08 -0.63
C LEU A 111 6.42 -3.66 -0.55
N ALA A 112 5.09 -3.48 -0.57
CA ALA A 112 4.49 -2.21 -0.21
C ALA A 112 4.83 -1.86 1.24
N ASP A 113 5.15 -0.59 1.48
CA ASP A 113 5.48 -0.08 2.81
C ASP A 113 4.53 1.06 3.19
N PRO A 114 3.41 0.76 3.87
CA PRO A 114 2.47 1.78 4.32
C PRO A 114 3.08 2.75 5.33
N GLY A 115 4.21 2.41 5.95
CA GLY A 115 4.96 3.30 6.85
C GLY A 115 5.38 4.59 6.17
N ILE A 116 5.70 4.53 4.88
CA ILE A 116 6.06 5.72 4.07
C ILE A 116 4.89 6.71 4.01
N PHE A 117 3.67 6.20 3.83
CA PHE A 117 2.48 7.06 3.80
C PHE A 117 2.11 7.56 5.19
N LEU A 118 2.21 6.72 6.22
CA LEU A 118 1.99 7.12 7.61
C LEU A 118 2.95 8.22 8.06
N GLU A 119 4.24 8.13 7.71
CA GLU A 119 5.22 9.18 8.01
C GLU A 119 4.80 10.52 7.40
N LYS A 120 4.34 10.52 6.15
CA LYS A 120 3.84 11.74 5.50
C LYS A 120 2.54 12.22 6.17
N TYR A 121 1.65 11.31 6.51
CA TYR A 121 0.40 11.63 7.22
C TYR A 121 0.64 12.31 8.56
N GLU A 122 1.61 11.85 9.33
CA GLU A 122 2.00 12.45 10.61
C GLU A 122 2.69 13.80 10.45
N LYS A 123 3.57 13.90 9.45
CA LYS A 123 4.39 15.09 9.22
C LYS A 123 3.63 16.24 8.57
N TYR A 124 2.66 15.95 7.69
CA TYR A 124 1.93 16.98 6.96
C TYR A 124 0.84 17.59 7.83
N VAL A 125 0.67 18.90 7.72
CA VAL A 125 -0.32 19.65 8.48
C VAL A 125 -1.64 19.75 7.72
N PRO A 126 -2.80 19.94 8.42
CA PRO A 126 -4.07 20.20 7.74
C PRO A 126 -3.96 21.35 6.73
N ALA A 127 -4.57 21.19 5.57
CA ALA A 127 -4.41 22.14 4.45
C ALA A 127 -4.77 23.57 4.81
N GLN A 128 -5.72 23.75 5.75
CA GLN A 128 -6.18 25.07 6.24
C GLN A 128 -5.15 25.78 7.15
N GLN A 129 -4.19 25.03 7.69
CA GLN A 129 -3.18 25.50 8.63
C GLN A 129 -1.78 25.55 8.01
N ALA A 130 -1.63 25.05 6.77
CA ALA A 130 -0.33 24.91 6.13
C ALA A 130 0.19 26.26 5.61
N GLU A 131 1.43 26.58 5.98
CA GLU A 131 2.17 27.70 5.43
C GLU A 131 2.74 27.39 4.03
N PRO A 132 3.13 28.41 3.25
CA PRO A 132 3.79 28.19 1.97
C PRO A 132 5.04 27.30 2.10
N GLY A 133 5.13 26.25 1.29
CA GLY A 133 6.24 25.30 1.31
C GLY A 133 6.08 24.13 2.30
N GLN A 134 5.07 24.13 3.15
CA GLN A 134 4.75 22.98 4.00
C GLN A 134 3.96 21.92 3.25
N GLY A 135 4.19 20.65 3.63
CA GLY A 135 3.36 19.53 3.19
C GLY A 135 1.96 19.64 3.78
N ARG A 136 0.94 19.45 2.93
CA ARG A 136 -0.47 19.63 3.29
C ARG A 136 -1.18 18.29 3.24
N LYS A 137 -2.05 18.03 4.23
CA LYS A 137 -2.95 16.88 4.19
C LYS A 137 -4.42 17.31 4.16
N ILE A 138 -5.20 16.54 3.42
CA ILE A 138 -6.66 16.67 3.34
C ILE A 138 -7.23 15.31 3.69
N LEU A 139 -8.11 15.24 4.68
CA LEU A 139 -8.80 14.02 5.06
C LEU A 139 -10.12 13.93 4.30
N LEU A 140 -10.32 12.80 3.63
CA LEU A 140 -11.53 12.49 2.87
C LEU A 140 -12.33 11.45 3.66
N SER A 141 -13.23 11.90 4.54
CA SER A 141 -14.05 11.03 5.38
C SER A 141 -15.40 10.66 4.76
N HIS A 142 -15.85 11.40 3.72
CA HIS A 142 -17.15 11.13 3.11
C HIS A 142 -17.04 10.09 2.00
N ASN A 143 -17.84 9.02 2.14
CA ASN A 143 -17.97 7.95 1.16
C ASN A 143 -19.22 8.18 0.31
N PHE A 144 -19.01 8.32 -1.01
CA PHE A 144 -20.09 8.57 -1.99
C PHE A 144 -20.50 7.31 -2.75
N ARG A 145 -19.97 6.14 -2.36
CA ARG A 145 -20.18 4.85 -3.04
C ARG A 145 -21.16 3.95 -2.31
N SER A 146 -21.04 3.88 -0.99
CA SER A 146 -21.75 2.91 -0.15
C SER A 146 -22.83 3.58 0.68
N GLY A 147 -23.94 2.87 0.93
CA GLY A 147 -24.99 3.30 1.85
C GLY A 147 -24.55 3.24 3.30
N ALA A 148 -25.34 3.90 4.17
CA ALA A 148 -25.02 4.05 5.58
C ALA A 148 -24.79 2.70 6.28
N GLU A 149 -25.62 1.69 6.01
CA GLU A 149 -25.53 0.37 6.69
C GLU A 149 -24.20 -0.33 6.43
N VAL A 150 -23.65 -0.18 5.22
CA VAL A 150 -22.33 -0.74 4.88
C VAL A 150 -21.22 0.05 5.57
N ILE A 151 -21.33 1.37 5.59
CA ILE A 151 -20.37 2.27 6.23
C ILE A 151 -20.32 2.01 7.74
N ASP A 152 -21.48 1.90 8.39
CA ASP A 152 -21.57 1.63 9.81
C ASP A 152 -20.94 0.27 10.16
N ALA A 153 -21.24 -0.78 9.38
CA ALA A 153 -20.63 -2.08 9.60
C ALA A 153 -19.10 -2.06 9.41
N VAL A 154 -18.58 -1.32 8.45
CA VAL A 154 -17.14 -1.13 8.26
C VAL A 154 -16.51 -0.38 9.43
N ASN A 155 -17.15 0.70 9.89
CA ASN A 155 -16.69 1.46 11.05
C ASN A 155 -16.65 0.59 12.31
N ASP A 156 -17.70 -0.21 12.59
CA ASP A 156 -17.76 -1.13 13.74
C ASP A 156 -16.61 -2.15 13.73
N VAL A 157 -16.34 -2.75 12.57
CA VAL A 157 -15.22 -3.69 12.42
C VAL A 157 -13.89 -2.98 12.67
N PHE A 158 -13.68 -1.81 12.09
CA PHE A 158 -12.42 -1.08 12.22
C PHE A 158 -12.19 -0.53 13.63
N HIS A 159 -13.22 -0.05 14.32
CA HIS A 159 -13.13 0.32 15.75
C HIS A 159 -12.67 -0.84 16.62
N THR A 160 -13.11 -2.05 16.29
CA THR A 160 -12.75 -3.26 17.04
C THR A 160 -11.33 -3.74 16.71
N CYS A 161 -10.97 -3.79 15.43
CA CYS A 161 -9.78 -4.49 14.93
C CYS A 161 -8.58 -3.56 14.67
N MET A 162 -8.82 -2.31 14.23
CA MET A 162 -7.76 -1.42 13.77
C MET A 162 -7.07 -0.74 14.97
N ARG A 163 -5.83 -1.13 15.19
CA ARG A 163 -4.97 -0.60 16.27
C ARG A 163 -3.55 -0.41 15.73
N PRO A 164 -2.69 0.41 16.36
CA PRO A 164 -1.32 0.64 15.87
C PRO A 164 -0.52 -0.64 15.58
N LYS A 165 -0.75 -1.70 16.37
CA LYS A 165 -0.07 -2.99 16.17
C LYS A 165 -0.65 -3.85 15.05
N VAL A 166 -1.87 -3.59 14.60
CA VAL A 166 -2.58 -4.41 13.61
C VAL A 166 -2.76 -3.68 12.29
N GLY A 167 -3.07 -2.39 12.31
CA GLY A 167 -3.33 -1.60 11.11
C GLY A 167 -2.43 -0.37 10.95
N GLY A 168 -1.43 -0.21 11.83
CA GLY A 168 -0.50 0.91 11.77
C GLY A 168 -1.05 2.24 12.29
N LEU A 169 -2.35 2.34 12.53
CA LEU A 169 -3.01 3.57 13.03
C LEU A 169 -4.07 3.23 14.09
N THR A 170 -4.50 4.25 14.84
CA THR A 170 -5.66 4.16 15.73
C THR A 170 -6.88 4.66 14.98
N TYR A 171 -7.91 3.81 14.88
CA TYR A 171 -9.16 4.20 14.24
C TYR A 171 -9.99 5.07 15.18
N GLY A 172 -10.34 6.26 14.74
CA GLY A 172 -11.10 7.25 15.52
C GLY A 172 -11.89 8.18 14.60
N GLU A 173 -12.43 9.26 15.13
CA GLU A 173 -13.29 10.20 14.39
C GLU A 173 -12.67 10.76 13.09
N ALA A 174 -11.34 10.86 13.02
CA ALA A 174 -10.64 11.35 11.84
C ALA A 174 -10.60 10.34 10.70
N GLU A 175 -10.63 9.04 11.04
CA GLU A 175 -10.56 7.91 10.11
C GLU A 175 -11.93 7.32 9.79
N GLU A 176 -12.97 7.67 10.58
CA GLU A 176 -14.34 7.21 10.36
C GLU A 176 -14.88 7.64 9.00
N LEU A 177 -15.49 6.67 8.31
CA LEU A 177 -16.22 6.93 7.07
C LEU A 177 -17.61 7.48 7.41
N ARG A 178 -18.06 8.45 6.62
CA ARG A 178 -19.38 9.06 6.72
C ARG A 178 -20.10 8.98 5.38
N GLU A 179 -21.39 8.76 5.39
CA GLU A 179 -22.17 8.79 4.17
C GLU A 179 -22.08 10.17 3.52
N GLY A 180 -21.66 10.22 2.27
CA GLY A 180 -21.48 11.47 1.50
C GLY A 180 -22.74 11.92 0.77
N ILE A 181 -23.57 10.96 0.36
CA ILE A 181 -24.90 11.20 -0.25
C ILE A 181 -25.87 10.13 0.28
N PRO A 182 -27.13 10.49 0.54
CA PRO A 182 -28.13 9.50 0.94
C PRO A 182 -28.31 8.43 -0.13
N HIS A 183 -28.29 7.17 0.27
CA HIS A 183 -28.57 6.02 -0.59
C HIS A 183 -29.93 5.41 -0.19
N THR A 184 -30.51 4.64 -1.11
CA THR A 184 -31.66 3.83 -0.77
C THR A 184 -31.24 2.80 0.29
N PRO A 185 -31.92 2.73 1.45
CA PRO A 185 -31.58 1.77 2.48
C PRO A 185 -31.56 0.34 1.95
N LEU A 186 -30.63 -0.46 2.43
CA LEU A 186 -30.55 -1.87 2.10
C LEU A 186 -31.79 -2.60 2.62
N LYS A 187 -32.35 -3.50 1.83
CA LYS A 187 -33.49 -4.33 2.23
C LYS A 187 -33.08 -5.44 3.21
N ALA A 188 -31.81 -5.74 3.30
CA ALA A 188 -31.26 -6.76 4.18
C ALA A 188 -30.11 -6.15 5.02
N PRO A 189 -29.95 -6.61 6.29
CA PRO A 189 -28.84 -6.16 7.12
C PRO A 189 -27.50 -6.67 6.59
N VAL A 190 -26.40 -6.04 7.02
CA VAL A 190 -25.07 -6.61 6.89
C VAL A 190 -24.97 -7.84 7.79
N GLU A 191 -24.51 -8.95 7.25
CA GLU A 191 -24.44 -10.23 7.96
C GLU A 191 -22.97 -10.62 8.21
N LEU A 192 -22.67 -11.09 9.41
CA LEU A 192 -21.41 -11.72 9.76
C LEU A 192 -21.62 -13.23 9.91
N HIS A 193 -20.92 -14.00 9.09
CA HIS A 193 -20.95 -15.46 9.16
C HIS A 193 -19.62 -15.98 9.69
N VAL A 194 -19.68 -16.83 10.71
CA VAL A 194 -18.51 -17.54 11.26
C VAL A 194 -18.61 -19.00 10.86
N ILE A 195 -17.62 -19.50 10.12
CA ILE A 195 -17.59 -20.85 9.61
C ILE A 195 -16.42 -21.57 10.26
N GLU A 196 -16.71 -22.70 10.94
CA GLU A 196 -15.69 -23.57 11.47
C GLU A 196 -15.25 -24.54 10.36
N THR A 197 -13.98 -24.50 10.00
CA THR A 197 -13.39 -25.39 8.98
C THR A 197 -12.45 -26.39 9.65
N ARG A 198 -12.39 -27.62 9.11
CA ARG A 198 -11.52 -28.69 9.63
C ARG A 198 -10.21 -28.84 8.87
N ASP A 199 -10.09 -28.15 7.74
CA ASP A 199 -8.98 -28.29 6.81
C ASP A 199 -8.56 -26.88 6.30
N ASP A 200 -7.28 -26.71 5.99
CA ASP A 200 -6.71 -25.48 5.44
C ASP A 200 -7.16 -25.19 3.98
N GLN A 201 -7.91 -26.11 3.36
CA GLN A 201 -8.42 -25.94 2.00
C GLN A 201 -9.78 -25.23 1.92
N TYR A 202 -10.41 -24.95 3.05
CA TYR A 202 -11.67 -24.19 3.17
C TYR A 202 -12.83 -24.69 2.29
N PRO A 203 -13.06 -26.04 2.14
CA PRO A 203 -14.15 -26.54 1.31
C PRO A 203 -15.52 -26.15 1.87
N GLU A 204 -15.66 -26.07 3.19
CA GLU A 204 -16.88 -25.67 3.88
C GLU A 204 -17.22 -24.19 3.60
N GLU A 205 -16.23 -23.32 3.54
CA GLU A 205 -16.41 -21.90 3.18
C GLU A 205 -16.94 -21.78 1.74
N ALA A 206 -16.33 -22.48 0.80
CA ALA A 206 -16.75 -22.46 -0.61
C ALA A 206 -18.19 -22.96 -0.78
N ALA A 207 -18.54 -24.05 -0.07
CA ALA A 207 -19.90 -24.62 -0.09
C ALA A 207 -20.91 -23.63 0.50
N PHE A 208 -20.59 -23.00 1.64
CA PHE A 208 -21.43 -22.00 2.27
C PHE A 208 -21.67 -20.80 1.35
N VAL A 209 -20.61 -20.25 0.75
CA VAL A 209 -20.71 -19.12 -0.17
C VAL A 209 -21.60 -19.46 -1.36
N ALA A 210 -21.41 -20.64 -1.97
CA ALA A 210 -22.22 -21.10 -3.10
C ALA A 210 -23.71 -21.23 -2.70
N GLU A 211 -24.00 -21.83 -1.54
CA GLU A 211 -25.37 -21.97 -1.03
C GLU A 211 -26.01 -20.59 -0.77
N ARG A 212 -25.25 -19.67 -0.14
CA ARG A 212 -25.75 -18.32 0.15
C ARG A 212 -26.08 -17.54 -1.13
N ILE A 213 -25.23 -17.63 -2.16
CA ILE A 213 -25.49 -17.02 -3.48
C ILE A 213 -26.78 -17.58 -4.08
N VAL A 214 -26.95 -18.92 -4.10
CA VAL A 214 -28.15 -19.56 -4.65
C VAL A 214 -29.41 -19.11 -3.89
N ARG A 215 -29.32 -18.99 -2.56
CA ARG A 215 -30.44 -18.53 -1.73
C ARG A 215 -30.80 -17.09 -2.09
N MET A 216 -29.84 -16.18 -2.14
CA MET A 216 -30.06 -14.79 -2.51
C MET A 216 -30.70 -14.63 -3.89
N LEU A 217 -30.29 -15.46 -4.88
CA LEU A 217 -30.89 -15.44 -6.22
C LEU A 217 -32.34 -15.95 -6.26
N ARG A 218 -32.75 -16.76 -5.27
CA ARG A 218 -34.13 -17.28 -5.18
C ARG A 218 -35.06 -16.38 -4.39
N GLU A 219 -34.52 -15.64 -3.44
CA GLU A 219 -35.30 -14.75 -2.57
C GLU A 219 -35.49 -13.36 -3.18
N GLY A 220 -34.78 -13.01 -4.26
CA GLY A 220 -34.87 -11.74 -5.01
C GLY A 220 -34.14 -10.63 -4.34
#